data_883862e8dab13583fadd1fd08753c334
#
_entry.id   883862e8dab13583fadd1fd08753c334
#
_cell.length_a   1.000
_cell.length_b   1.000
_cell.length_c   1.000
_cell.angle_alpha   90.00
_cell.angle_beta   90.00
_cell.angle_gamma   90.00
#
_symmetry.space_group_name_H-M   'P 1'
#
loop_
_entity.id
_entity.type
_entity.pdbx_description
1 polymer ?
#
loop_
_entity_poly.entity_id
_entity_poly.type
_entity_poly.pdbx_seq_one_letter_code
_entity_poly.pdbx_strand_id
1 'polypeptide(L)'
;MGPVGLSSTPVAESRVEKQRFAVLRNFFVTRKVALGLSFALLIVTMALYYPVIHHPFANLDDMGYVYENLHVQDGLSWPTITWAISTFDDNNWHPLTWISHSIDCQMFGIDPAGHHIMNALWHSVDAVVLFWVLLLATGYVGRSFMVAALFAFHPINVESVAWMAERKTLLSTLFFLLAIGAYRWYARRPGIWRYIVVAALFALGLMSKPQIITLPAVLLLWDYWPLQRMFSDRKVGGKRAQFPPKRLSWLIKEKIPLLALCAASALATMKAQRVGGPQHWQYSTWIRGGNAIVAYVRYIGKALWPSKLAIMYLHPGYSLQVWPVALAGLVLLAITVSVIVGRRYRYLPVGWFWFLGTLVPTIGFIQVGRQALADRYAYQSFIGLFILICWGITDWARRRNLPKAALPSISVAVLLVLVVLTHRQIDVWSDNLTLWAHAAEVTKDNWVAEDMVAGILLSQGHHDEAMAHYWVAAAINPTDSGSNLAIALYDQATGNLPEAIRRYKAALVEMQDPLEQAKAYQNMAIAYRDEGDIQQSVDAYAKSKKLRALAARNGP
;
A
#
# COMPACT_ATOMS: atom_id res chain seq x y z
N MET A 1 52.53 20.22 62.75
CA MET A 1 51.44 20.31 61.72
C MET A 1 51.85 19.37 60.60
N GLY A 2 51.25 18.17 60.56
CA GLY A 2 51.55 17.16 59.56
C GLY A 2 50.44 17.22 58.45
N PRO A 3 50.75 16.85 57.22
CA PRO A 3 49.77 16.87 56.16
C PRO A 3 48.80 15.67 56.24
N VAL A 4 47.49 15.97 56.17
CA VAL A 4 46.42 14.97 56.09
C VAL A 4 46.44 14.38 54.69
N GLY A 5 46.89 13.14 54.57
CA GLY A 5 46.81 12.37 53.35
C GLY A 5 45.33 11.96 53.03
N LEU A 6 44.76 12.49 51.95
CA LEU A 6 43.51 12.01 51.39
C LEU A 6 43.74 10.66 50.69
N SER A 7 43.47 9.55 51.41
CA SER A 7 43.37 8.23 50.76
C SER A 7 42.13 8.14 49.92
N SER A 8 42.24 8.27 48.62
CA SER A 8 41.19 7.92 47.65
C SER A 8 40.97 6.40 47.70
N THR A 9 39.78 5.99 48.11
CA THR A 9 39.41 4.60 48.36
C THR A 9 39.37 3.76 47.08
N PRO A 10 40.11 2.66 46.94
CA PRO A 10 40.14 1.77 45.77
C PRO A 10 38.81 1.09 45.46
N VAL A 11 37.86 1.09 46.42
CA VAL A 11 36.54 0.44 46.32
C VAL A 11 35.57 1.20 45.41
N ALA A 12 35.67 2.53 45.28
CA ALA A 12 34.79 3.34 44.46
C ALA A 12 35.13 3.21 42.96
N GLU A 13 36.40 3.13 42.60
CA GLU A 13 36.87 2.93 41.21
C GLU A 13 36.46 1.56 40.67
N SER A 14 36.60 0.49 41.46
CA SER A 14 36.20 -0.86 41.04
C SER A 14 34.69 -1.03 40.81
N ARG A 15 33.83 -0.28 41.52
CA ARG A 15 32.35 -0.26 41.27
C ARG A 15 31.97 0.47 39.99
N VAL A 16 32.61 1.59 39.70
CA VAL A 16 32.37 2.37 38.46
C VAL A 16 32.84 1.59 37.25
N GLU A 17 33.97 0.94 37.34
CA GLU A 17 34.54 0.09 36.29
C GLU A 17 33.66 -1.14 36.00
N LYS A 18 33.22 -1.87 37.05
CA LYS A 18 32.25 -2.98 36.91
C LYS A 18 30.93 -2.52 36.33
N GLN A 19 30.41 -1.34 36.69
CA GLN A 19 29.22 -0.78 36.08
C GLN A 19 29.44 -0.41 34.59
N ARG A 20 30.58 0.17 34.24
CA ARG A 20 30.95 0.44 32.83
C ARG A 20 31.07 -0.84 32.02
N PHE A 21 31.74 -1.87 32.53
CA PHE A 21 31.84 -3.19 31.89
C PHE A 21 30.48 -3.86 31.73
N ALA A 22 29.58 -3.80 32.69
CA ALA A 22 28.24 -4.35 32.61
C ALA A 22 27.38 -3.60 31.54
N VAL A 23 27.49 -2.28 31.46
CA VAL A 23 26.80 -1.45 30.45
C VAL A 23 27.33 -1.76 29.05
N LEU A 24 28.64 -1.84 28.87
CA LEU A 24 29.25 -2.21 27.59
C LEU A 24 28.88 -3.64 27.17
N ARG A 25 28.97 -4.62 28.08
CA ARG A 25 28.57 -6.00 27.82
C ARG A 25 27.11 -6.09 27.42
N ASN A 26 26.21 -5.41 28.13
CA ASN A 26 24.77 -5.37 27.76
C ASN A 26 24.54 -4.70 26.40
N PHE A 27 25.29 -3.65 26.08
CA PHE A 27 25.21 -3.00 24.76
C PHE A 27 25.66 -3.95 23.65
N PHE A 28 26.77 -4.64 23.79
CA PHE A 28 27.27 -5.60 22.80
C PHE A 28 26.38 -6.82 22.67
N VAL A 29 25.82 -7.36 23.76
CA VAL A 29 24.88 -8.48 23.73
C VAL A 29 23.59 -8.05 23.02
N THR A 30 23.04 -6.89 23.36
CA THR A 30 21.85 -6.35 22.71
C THR A 30 22.07 -6.14 21.20
N ARG A 31 23.24 -5.65 20.81
CA ARG A 31 23.58 -5.44 19.39
C ARG A 31 23.73 -6.77 18.64
N LYS A 32 24.39 -7.78 19.20
CA LYS A 32 24.49 -9.12 18.59
C LYS A 32 23.13 -9.77 18.43
N VAL A 33 22.27 -9.70 19.46
CA VAL A 33 20.89 -10.22 19.38
C VAL A 33 20.09 -9.47 18.29
N ALA A 34 20.20 -8.14 18.23
CA ALA A 34 19.49 -7.37 17.21
C ALA A 34 19.95 -7.73 15.77
N LEU A 35 21.25 -7.93 15.56
CA LEU A 35 21.78 -8.37 14.26
C LEU A 35 21.31 -9.78 13.91
N GLY A 36 21.31 -10.72 14.86
CA GLY A 36 20.78 -12.08 14.65
C GLY A 36 19.29 -12.06 14.29
N LEU A 37 18.49 -11.23 15.00
CA LEU A 37 17.06 -11.06 14.69
C LEU A 37 16.84 -10.38 13.33
N SER A 38 17.69 -9.42 12.93
CA SER A 38 17.63 -8.80 11.61
C SER A 38 17.89 -9.80 10.49
N PHE A 39 18.92 -10.64 10.67
CA PHE A 39 19.25 -11.69 9.71
C PHE A 39 18.14 -12.73 9.62
N ALA A 40 17.60 -13.18 10.76
CA ALA A 40 16.46 -14.09 10.79
C ALA A 40 15.23 -13.50 10.11
N LEU A 41 14.90 -12.23 10.36
CA LEU A 41 13.78 -11.51 9.73
C LEU A 41 13.97 -11.44 8.21
N LEU A 42 15.16 -11.08 7.74
CA LEU A 42 15.48 -11.03 6.31
C LEU A 42 15.29 -12.40 5.65
N ILE A 43 15.94 -13.44 6.19
CA ILE A 43 15.93 -14.77 5.58
C ILE A 43 14.56 -15.42 5.63
N VAL A 44 13.85 -15.32 6.76
CA VAL A 44 12.51 -15.92 6.89
C VAL A 44 11.51 -15.20 5.98
N THR A 45 11.60 -13.87 5.84
CA THR A 45 10.75 -13.13 4.91
C THR A 45 11.05 -13.51 3.45
N MET A 46 12.32 -13.56 3.06
CA MET A 46 12.72 -14.01 1.72
C MET A 46 12.23 -15.43 1.43
N ALA A 47 12.40 -16.35 2.40
CA ALA A 47 11.95 -17.74 2.23
C ALA A 47 10.42 -17.85 2.13
N LEU A 48 9.67 -17.05 2.90
CA LEU A 48 8.21 -17.02 2.86
C LEU A 48 7.68 -16.55 1.49
N TYR A 49 8.31 -15.51 0.92
CA TYR A 49 7.90 -14.95 -0.37
C TYR A 49 8.62 -15.60 -1.56
N TYR A 50 9.50 -16.60 -1.35
CA TYR A 50 10.21 -17.27 -2.44
C TYR A 50 9.29 -17.82 -3.54
N PRO A 51 8.09 -18.38 -3.25
CA PRO A 51 7.21 -18.91 -4.30
C PRO A 51 6.81 -17.90 -5.38
N VAL A 52 6.82 -16.58 -5.08
CA VAL A 52 6.44 -15.54 -6.07
C VAL A 52 7.33 -15.53 -7.32
N ILE A 53 8.54 -16.08 -7.27
CA ILE A 53 9.43 -16.15 -8.45
C ILE A 53 8.86 -17.02 -9.60
N HIS A 54 7.88 -17.85 -9.29
CA HIS A 54 7.21 -18.71 -10.29
C HIS A 54 5.92 -18.09 -10.84
N HIS A 55 5.55 -16.90 -10.34
CA HIS A 55 4.34 -16.22 -10.78
C HIS A 55 4.60 -15.44 -12.08
N PRO A 56 3.64 -15.42 -13.02
CA PRO A 56 3.72 -14.57 -14.21
C PRO A 56 3.51 -13.09 -13.83
N PHE A 57 3.66 -12.20 -14.80
CA PHE A 57 3.17 -10.84 -14.71
C PHE A 57 1.65 -10.84 -14.46
N ALA A 58 1.20 -10.04 -13.52
CA ALA A 58 -0.22 -9.83 -13.33
C ALA A 58 -0.81 -9.03 -14.50
N ASN A 59 -1.95 -9.49 -15.03
CA ASN A 59 -2.67 -8.78 -16.10
C ASN A 59 -3.36 -7.52 -15.53
N LEU A 60 -2.53 -6.60 -15.05
CA LEU A 60 -2.84 -5.34 -14.40
C LEU A 60 -1.80 -4.31 -14.85
N ASP A 61 -1.37 -3.41 -13.96
CA ASP A 61 -0.34 -2.40 -14.24
C ASP A 61 1.00 -3.01 -14.70
N ASP A 62 1.32 -4.30 -14.43
CA ASP A 62 2.60 -4.93 -14.77
C ASP A 62 2.89 -4.88 -16.27
N MET A 63 1.83 -4.94 -17.09
CA MET A 63 1.94 -4.83 -18.55
C MET A 63 2.51 -3.47 -18.94
N GLY A 64 1.91 -2.38 -18.46
CA GLY A 64 2.35 -1.01 -18.75
C GLY A 64 3.64 -0.62 -18.01
N TYR A 65 3.92 -1.23 -16.86
CA TYR A 65 5.13 -0.92 -16.08
C TYR A 65 6.39 -1.60 -16.60
N VAL A 66 6.28 -2.81 -17.17
CA VAL A 66 7.44 -3.61 -17.57
C VAL A 66 7.28 -4.21 -18.95
N TYR A 67 6.21 -5.03 -19.16
CA TYR A 67 6.14 -5.92 -20.31
C TYR A 67 5.97 -5.20 -21.64
N GLU A 68 5.21 -4.10 -21.70
CA GLU A 68 4.97 -3.30 -22.91
C GLU A 68 5.79 -1.99 -22.92
N ASN A 69 6.54 -1.69 -21.87
CA ASN A 69 7.27 -0.44 -21.73
C ASN A 69 8.70 -0.52 -22.27
N LEU A 70 8.87 -0.14 -23.52
CA LEU A 70 10.18 -0.18 -24.18
C LEU A 70 11.24 0.68 -23.47
N HIS A 71 10.87 1.84 -22.90
CA HIS A 71 11.81 2.67 -22.15
C HIS A 71 12.36 1.97 -20.91
N VAL A 72 11.53 1.16 -20.25
CA VAL A 72 11.95 0.39 -19.08
C VAL A 72 12.80 -0.81 -19.51
N GLN A 73 12.43 -1.46 -20.61
CA GLN A 73 13.15 -2.62 -21.16
C GLN A 73 14.54 -2.27 -21.68
N ASP A 74 14.77 -1.04 -22.16
CA ASP A 74 16.09 -0.55 -22.59
C ASP A 74 17.12 -0.50 -21.43
N GLY A 75 16.70 -0.77 -20.20
CA GLY A 75 17.56 -0.75 -19.02
C GLY A 75 17.92 0.66 -18.55
N LEU A 76 18.89 0.74 -17.63
CA LEU A 76 19.33 2.00 -17.04
C LEU A 76 20.25 2.76 -18.02
N SER A 77 19.70 3.80 -18.62
CA SER A 77 20.42 4.70 -19.52
C SER A 77 20.08 6.16 -19.22
N TRP A 78 20.88 7.10 -19.74
CA TRP A 78 20.55 8.52 -19.58
C TRP A 78 19.21 8.90 -20.23
N PRO A 79 18.87 8.44 -21.44
CA PRO A 79 17.53 8.59 -22.01
C PRO A 79 16.41 8.06 -21.10
N THR A 80 16.58 6.85 -20.54
CA THR A 80 15.59 6.25 -19.61
C THR A 80 15.40 7.09 -18.36
N ILE A 81 16.49 7.63 -17.76
CA ILE A 81 16.40 8.49 -16.57
C ILE A 81 15.65 9.79 -16.90
N THR A 82 15.96 10.44 -18.03
CA THR A 82 15.30 11.68 -18.44
C THR A 82 13.82 11.46 -18.75
N TRP A 83 13.49 10.36 -19.42
CA TRP A 83 12.10 9.94 -19.64
C TRP A 83 11.39 9.70 -18.31
N ALA A 84 11.93 8.90 -17.40
CA ALA A 84 11.33 8.58 -16.12
C ALA A 84 11.00 9.83 -15.28
N ILE A 85 11.84 10.87 -15.33
CA ILE A 85 11.61 12.13 -14.61
C ILE A 85 10.50 12.96 -15.25
N SER A 86 10.35 12.91 -16.57
CA SER A 86 9.44 13.78 -17.35
C SER A 86 8.11 13.13 -17.69
N THR A 87 8.02 11.79 -17.69
CA THR A 87 6.82 11.07 -18.10
C THR A 87 5.69 11.14 -17.07
N PHE A 88 4.46 11.01 -17.57
CA PHE A 88 3.24 10.78 -16.80
C PHE A 88 2.54 9.49 -17.25
N ASP A 89 3.30 8.56 -17.81
CA ASP A 89 2.77 7.27 -18.24
C ASP A 89 2.04 6.58 -17.10
N ASP A 90 1.05 5.78 -17.45
CA ASP A 90 0.15 5.13 -16.53
C ASP A 90 -0.54 6.09 -15.53
N ASN A 91 -0.73 7.35 -15.96
CA ASN A 91 -1.35 8.42 -15.18
C ASN A 91 -0.67 8.72 -13.84
N ASN A 92 0.61 8.39 -13.73
CA ASN A 92 1.41 8.51 -12.52
C ASN A 92 2.75 9.23 -12.76
N TRP A 93 3.27 9.87 -11.72
CA TRP A 93 4.62 10.41 -11.69
C TRP A 93 5.44 9.65 -10.64
N HIS A 94 6.11 8.58 -11.09
CA HIS A 94 6.85 7.64 -10.23
C HIS A 94 8.28 7.39 -10.75
N PRO A 95 9.11 8.43 -10.91
CA PRO A 95 10.41 8.30 -11.59
C PRO A 95 11.33 7.24 -10.98
N LEU A 96 11.37 7.10 -9.64
CA LEU A 96 12.23 6.08 -9.02
C LEU A 96 11.72 4.66 -9.20
N THR A 97 10.41 4.49 -9.33
CA THR A 97 9.83 3.18 -9.64
C THR A 97 10.20 2.74 -11.05
N TRP A 98 10.09 3.64 -12.03
CA TRP A 98 10.52 3.40 -13.40
C TRP A 98 12.01 3.03 -13.47
N ILE A 99 12.88 3.83 -12.82
CA ILE A 99 14.33 3.58 -12.75
C ILE A 99 14.61 2.22 -12.08
N SER A 100 13.88 1.85 -11.02
CA SER A 100 14.05 0.56 -10.36
C SER A 100 13.71 -0.61 -11.29
N HIS A 101 12.61 -0.53 -12.04
CA HIS A 101 12.25 -1.56 -13.01
C HIS A 101 13.22 -1.60 -14.20
N SER A 102 13.76 -0.45 -14.65
CA SER A 102 14.80 -0.43 -15.69
C SER A 102 16.09 -1.11 -15.25
N ILE A 103 16.47 -0.98 -13.97
CA ILE A 103 17.60 -1.73 -13.39
C ILE A 103 17.31 -3.23 -13.41
N ASP A 104 16.10 -3.64 -13.02
CA ASP A 104 15.70 -5.05 -13.04
C ASP A 104 15.71 -5.60 -14.48
N CYS A 105 15.19 -4.85 -15.45
CA CYS A 105 15.26 -5.24 -16.88
C CYS A 105 16.69 -5.38 -17.37
N GLN A 106 17.60 -4.51 -16.95
CA GLN A 106 19.02 -4.63 -17.29
C GLN A 106 19.67 -5.89 -16.71
N MET A 107 19.22 -6.34 -15.52
CA MET A 107 19.78 -7.49 -14.80
C MET A 107 19.15 -8.82 -15.24
N PHE A 108 17.85 -8.83 -15.49
CA PHE A 108 17.03 -10.03 -15.64
C PHE A 108 16.23 -10.06 -16.95
N GLY A 109 16.28 -9.00 -17.77
CA GLY A 109 15.39 -8.85 -18.92
C GLY A 109 13.94 -8.68 -18.48
N ILE A 110 13.03 -9.26 -19.26
CA ILE A 110 11.58 -9.32 -18.97
C ILE A 110 11.18 -10.60 -18.23
N ASP A 111 12.13 -11.28 -17.55
CA ASP A 111 11.82 -12.46 -16.75
C ASP A 111 11.10 -12.04 -15.45
N PRO A 112 9.82 -12.44 -15.23
CA PRO A 112 9.07 -12.10 -14.02
C PRO A 112 9.79 -12.50 -12.73
N ALA A 113 10.51 -13.63 -12.74
CA ALA A 113 11.20 -14.16 -11.56
C ALA A 113 12.19 -13.15 -10.96
N GLY A 114 12.96 -12.45 -11.81
CA GLY A 114 13.91 -11.44 -11.38
C GLY A 114 13.23 -10.24 -10.72
N HIS A 115 12.12 -9.78 -11.28
CA HIS A 115 11.35 -8.67 -10.74
C HIS A 115 10.65 -9.02 -9.43
N HIS A 116 10.12 -10.23 -9.30
CA HIS A 116 9.47 -10.71 -8.08
C HIS A 116 10.46 -10.90 -6.93
N ILE A 117 11.66 -11.48 -7.18
CA ILE A 117 12.67 -11.62 -6.13
C ILE A 117 13.12 -10.25 -5.59
N MET A 118 13.20 -9.23 -6.46
CA MET A 118 13.51 -7.87 -6.03
C MET A 118 12.40 -7.27 -5.16
N ASN A 119 11.11 -7.50 -5.46
CA ASN A 119 10.02 -7.08 -4.57
C ASN A 119 10.10 -7.76 -3.21
N ALA A 120 10.33 -9.07 -3.16
CA ALA A 120 10.51 -9.80 -1.91
C ALA A 120 11.71 -9.27 -1.10
N LEU A 121 12.81 -8.93 -1.78
CA LEU A 121 13.99 -8.33 -1.16
C LEU A 121 13.66 -6.95 -0.55
N TRP A 122 13.01 -6.06 -1.30
CA TRP A 122 12.63 -4.74 -0.79
C TRP A 122 11.70 -4.84 0.43
N HIS A 123 10.71 -5.74 0.40
CA HIS A 123 9.84 -6.00 1.55
C HIS A 123 10.63 -6.50 2.77
N SER A 124 11.57 -7.40 2.56
CA SER A 124 12.44 -7.92 3.62
C SER A 124 13.31 -6.82 4.23
N VAL A 125 13.86 -5.93 3.39
CA VAL A 125 14.63 -4.76 3.81
C VAL A 125 13.76 -3.77 4.58
N ASP A 126 12.53 -3.51 4.13
CA ASP A 126 11.55 -2.67 4.84
C ASP A 126 11.31 -3.17 6.27
N ALA A 127 11.11 -4.48 6.44
CA ALA A 127 10.92 -5.09 7.74
C ALA A 127 12.14 -4.92 8.66
N VAL A 128 13.35 -5.11 8.12
CA VAL A 128 14.60 -4.92 8.87
C VAL A 128 14.80 -3.44 9.24
N VAL A 129 14.56 -2.52 8.31
CA VAL A 129 14.67 -1.08 8.57
C VAL A 129 13.64 -0.63 9.61
N LEU A 130 12.39 -1.12 9.52
CA LEU A 130 11.35 -0.87 10.53
C LEU A 130 11.78 -1.35 11.91
N PHE A 131 12.33 -2.55 12.01
CA PHE A 131 12.89 -3.07 13.27
C PHE A 131 13.93 -2.11 13.87
N TRP A 132 14.91 -1.68 13.07
CA TRP A 132 15.97 -0.78 13.55
C TRP A 132 15.46 0.62 13.90
N VAL A 133 14.54 1.18 13.11
CA VAL A 133 13.92 2.49 13.40
C VAL A 133 13.23 2.46 14.77
N LEU A 134 12.43 1.44 15.02
CA LEU A 134 11.73 1.25 16.30
C LEU A 134 12.70 0.95 17.44
N LEU A 135 13.65 0.05 17.25
CA LEU A 135 14.64 -0.31 18.26
C LEU A 135 15.48 0.89 18.68
N LEU A 136 16.00 1.64 17.72
CA LEU A 136 16.84 2.81 18.00
C LEU A 136 16.06 3.95 18.66
N ALA A 137 14.77 4.08 18.38
CA ALA A 137 13.93 5.12 18.94
C ALA A 137 13.39 4.77 20.34
N THR A 138 13.10 3.49 20.61
CA THR A 138 12.42 3.05 21.82
C THR A 138 13.33 2.29 22.80
N GLY A 139 14.37 1.62 22.29
CA GLY A 139 15.25 0.76 23.08
C GLY A 139 14.67 -0.64 23.42
N TYR A 140 13.50 -1.00 22.91
CA TYR A 140 12.80 -2.26 23.23
C TYR A 140 12.95 -3.29 22.09
N VAL A 141 13.96 -4.19 22.18
CA VAL A 141 14.26 -5.21 21.15
C VAL A 141 13.02 -6.07 20.83
N GLY A 142 12.42 -6.74 21.81
CA GLY A 142 11.32 -7.68 21.57
C GLY A 142 10.05 -7.03 20.98
N ARG A 143 9.67 -5.84 21.48
CA ARG A 143 8.51 -5.11 20.95
C ARG A 143 8.75 -4.64 19.53
N SER A 144 9.94 -4.10 19.24
CA SER A 144 10.33 -3.62 17.91
C SER A 144 10.41 -4.76 16.91
N PHE A 145 10.98 -5.91 17.33
CA PHE A 145 11.02 -7.10 16.51
C PHE A 145 9.61 -7.64 16.20
N MET A 146 8.72 -7.69 17.20
CA MET A 146 7.37 -8.19 16.99
C MET A 146 6.58 -7.32 16.01
N VAL A 147 6.69 -5.99 16.08
CA VAL A 147 6.08 -5.09 15.08
C VAL A 147 6.62 -5.37 13.68
N ALA A 148 7.94 -5.51 13.54
CA ALA A 148 8.56 -5.79 12.25
C ALA A 148 8.20 -7.19 11.71
N ALA A 149 8.10 -8.19 12.59
CA ALA A 149 7.69 -9.54 12.22
C ALA A 149 6.20 -9.61 11.83
N LEU A 150 5.31 -8.91 12.55
CA LEU A 150 3.91 -8.77 12.14
C LEU A 150 3.82 -8.08 10.77
N PHE A 151 4.58 -7.01 10.55
CA PHE A 151 4.65 -6.35 9.25
C PHE A 151 5.16 -7.30 8.15
N ALA A 152 6.24 -8.05 8.40
CA ALA A 152 6.83 -8.94 7.41
C ALA A 152 5.94 -10.14 7.03
N PHE A 153 5.19 -10.67 8.01
CA PHE A 153 4.47 -11.95 7.84
C PHE A 153 2.95 -11.79 7.77
N HIS A 154 2.43 -10.55 7.69
CA HIS A 154 1.00 -10.34 7.60
C HIS A 154 0.50 -10.52 6.17
N PRO A 155 -0.51 -11.37 5.90
CA PRO A 155 -0.94 -11.71 4.54
C PRO A 155 -1.50 -10.51 3.76
N ILE A 156 -1.91 -9.42 4.41
CA ILE A 156 -2.37 -8.20 3.74
C ILE A 156 -1.27 -7.55 2.89
N ASN A 157 -0.01 -7.83 3.18
CA ASN A 157 1.13 -7.28 2.45
C ASN A 157 1.47 -8.07 1.17
N VAL A 158 0.83 -9.23 0.96
CA VAL A 158 1.06 -10.07 -0.23
C VAL A 158 0.76 -9.28 -1.51
N GLU A 159 -0.33 -8.53 -1.57
CA GLU A 159 -0.66 -7.68 -2.72
C GLU A 159 0.50 -6.73 -3.06
N SER A 160 1.11 -6.09 -2.06
CA SER A 160 2.22 -5.15 -2.29
C SER A 160 3.53 -5.83 -2.73
N VAL A 161 3.69 -7.14 -2.49
CA VAL A 161 4.92 -7.87 -2.81
C VAL A 161 4.77 -8.72 -4.07
N ALA A 162 3.66 -9.45 -4.20
CA ALA A 162 3.39 -10.32 -5.33
C ALA A 162 2.99 -9.53 -6.59
N TRP A 163 2.35 -8.37 -6.45
CA TRP A 163 2.08 -7.47 -7.57
C TRP A 163 3.33 -6.66 -7.89
N MET A 164 3.91 -6.90 -9.06
CA MET A 164 5.20 -6.32 -9.43
C MET A 164 5.18 -4.79 -9.51
N ALA A 165 4.16 -4.21 -10.11
CA ALA A 165 4.00 -2.75 -10.22
C ALA A 165 3.85 -2.07 -8.85
N GLU A 166 3.53 -2.79 -7.76
CA GLU A 166 3.53 -2.25 -6.40
C GLU A 166 4.94 -2.08 -5.80
N ARG A 167 6.00 -2.27 -6.59
CA ARG A 167 7.35 -1.79 -6.29
C ARG A 167 7.35 -0.35 -5.76
N LYS A 168 6.46 0.47 -6.31
CA LYS A 168 6.18 1.84 -5.85
C LYS A 168 5.87 1.92 -4.36
N THR A 169 5.11 0.97 -3.80
CA THR A 169 4.78 0.92 -2.37
C THR A 169 5.99 0.53 -1.52
N LEU A 170 6.76 -0.47 -1.96
CA LEU A 170 7.95 -0.95 -1.25
C LEU A 170 9.02 0.15 -1.17
N LEU A 171 9.42 0.71 -2.30
CA LEU A 171 10.41 1.78 -2.34
C LEU A 171 9.98 3.02 -1.55
N SER A 172 8.73 3.46 -1.70
CA SER A 172 8.25 4.62 -0.94
C SER A 172 8.26 4.36 0.56
N THR A 173 7.96 3.14 1.00
CA THR A 173 8.01 2.76 2.42
C THR A 173 9.43 2.68 2.94
N LEU A 174 10.37 2.15 2.16
CA LEU A 174 11.79 2.17 2.51
C LEU A 174 12.26 3.59 2.81
N PHE A 175 12.03 4.52 1.87
CA PHE A 175 12.43 5.92 2.04
C PHE A 175 11.67 6.61 3.18
N PHE A 176 10.41 6.28 3.41
CA PHE A 176 9.62 6.75 4.54
C PHE A 176 10.25 6.33 5.87
N LEU A 177 10.61 5.07 6.02
CA LEU A 177 11.24 4.53 7.23
C LEU A 177 12.65 5.09 7.43
N LEU A 178 13.44 5.20 6.36
CA LEU A 178 14.77 5.83 6.39
C LEU A 178 14.68 7.31 6.78
N ALA A 179 13.68 8.04 6.27
CA ALA A 179 13.43 9.44 6.66
C ALA A 179 13.09 9.58 8.15
N ILE A 180 12.28 8.67 8.73
CA ILE A 180 12.00 8.62 10.17
C ILE A 180 13.29 8.35 10.96
N GLY A 181 14.12 7.42 10.49
CA GLY A 181 15.44 7.13 11.08
C GLY A 181 16.39 8.33 11.05
N ALA A 182 16.48 9.00 9.88
CA ALA A 182 17.27 10.20 9.68
C ALA A 182 16.74 11.37 10.53
N TYR A 183 15.41 11.49 10.66
CA TYR A 183 14.80 12.48 11.52
C TYR A 183 15.16 12.29 13.01
N ARG A 184 15.23 11.05 13.49
CA ARG A 184 15.76 10.77 14.84
C ARG A 184 17.21 11.23 14.99
N TRP A 185 18.04 11.02 13.97
CA TRP A 185 19.43 11.48 13.96
C TRP A 185 19.53 13.01 13.97
N TYR A 186 18.69 13.69 13.18
CA TYR A 186 18.55 15.15 13.19
C TYR A 186 18.06 15.64 14.55
N ALA A 187 17.00 15.06 15.10
CA ALA A 187 16.40 15.48 16.37
C ALA A 187 17.39 15.40 17.55
N ARG A 188 18.37 14.49 17.49
CA ARG A 188 19.40 14.31 18.51
C ARG A 188 20.42 15.45 18.54
N ARG A 189 20.81 15.94 17.38
CA ARG A 189 21.72 17.07 17.18
C ARG A 189 21.27 17.84 15.95
N PRO A 190 20.37 18.81 16.09
CA PRO A 190 19.87 19.60 14.96
C PRO A 190 21.00 20.25 14.18
N GLY A 191 20.94 20.15 12.83
CA GLY A 191 21.89 20.77 11.91
C GLY A 191 21.37 20.64 10.48
N ILE A 192 21.71 21.60 9.63
CA ILE A 192 21.15 21.74 8.27
C ILE A 192 21.40 20.49 7.43
N TRP A 193 22.60 19.92 7.43
CA TRP A 193 22.91 18.73 6.63
C TRP A 193 22.09 17.52 7.02
N ARG A 194 21.82 17.34 8.33
CA ARG A 194 20.96 16.23 8.81
C ARG A 194 19.52 16.42 8.39
N TYR A 195 19.07 17.68 8.35
CA TYR A 195 17.74 18.00 7.87
C TYR A 195 17.62 17.79 6.36
N ILE A 196 18.64 18.18 5.58
CA ILE A 196 18.70 17.92 4.14
C ILE A 196 18.59 16.43 3.85
N VAL A 197 19.25 15.56 4.63
CA VAL A 197 19.12 14.10 4.49
C VAL A 197 17.67 13.65 4.71
N VAL A 198 16.98 14.19 5.72
CA VAL A 198 15.55 13.89 5.94
C VAL A 198 14.70 14.31 4.74
N ALA A 199 14.90 15.54 4.24
CA ALA A 199 14.16 16.07 3.12
C ALA A 199 14.46 15.31 1.81
N ALA A 200 15.72 14.94 1.57
CA ALA A 200 16.12 14.15 0.40
C ALA A 200 15.50 12.75 0.41
N LEU A 201 15.56 12.03 1.53
CA LEU A 201 14.92 10.72 1.67
C LEU A 201 13.41 10.81 1.47
N PHE A 202 12.78 11.87 2.01
CA PHE A 202 11.36 12.09 1.80
C PHE A 202 11.03 12.39 0.33
N ALA A 203 11.83 13.23 -0.34
CA ALA A 203 11.65 13.51 -1.76
C ALA A 203 11.79 12.24 -2.62
N LEU A 204 12.81 11.40 -2.37
CA LEU A 204 12.97 10.12 -3.03
C LEU A 204 11.76 9.20 -2.83
N GLY A 205 11.22 9.17 -1.62
CA GLY A 205 10.00 8.40 -1.37
C GLY A 205 8.76 8.94 -2.10
N LEU A 206 8.58 10.27 -2.19
CA LEU A 206 7.52 10.89 -2.99
C LEU A 206 7.68 10.63 -4.49
N MET A 207 8.91 10.55 -4.98
CA MET A 207 9.25 10.15 -6.36
C MET A 207 9.02 8.65 -6.63
N SER A 208 8.82 7.85 -5.58
CA SER A 208 8.43 6.43 -5.71
C SER A 208 6.91 6.25 -5.67
N LYS A 209 6.24 6.87 -4.68
CA LYS A 209 4.77 6.88 -4.55
C LYS A 209 4.31 8.06 -3.70
N PRO A 210 3.37 8.91 -4.17
CA PRO A 210 2.88 10.07 -3.42
C PRO A 210 2.18 9.74 -2.09
N GLN A 211 1.79 8.50 -1.85
CA GLN A 211 1.07 8.06 -0.65
C GLN A 211 1.75 8.47 0.66
N ILE A 212 3.10 8.60 0.66
CA ILE A 212 3.86 9.01 1.85
C ILE A 212 3.78 10.50 2.19
N ILE A 213 2.95 11.27 1.50
CA ILE A 213 2.68 12.70 1.77
C ILE A 213 2.35 12.97 3.24
N THR A 214 1.96 11.96 3.98
CA THR A 214 1.63 12.00 5.41
C THR A 214 2.84 12.04 6.35
N LEU A 215 4.06 11.88 5.85
CA LEU A 215 5.28 11.84 6.67
C LEU A 215 5.42 13.03 7.63
N PRO A 216 5.16 14.30 7.26
CA PRO A 216 5.27 15.42 8.20
C PRO A 216 4.39 15.27 9.44
N ALA A 217 3.16 14.75 9.27
CA ALA A 217 2.25 14.46 10.38
C ALA A 217 2.77 13.29 11.23
N VAL A 218 3.28 12.23 10.61
CA VAL A 218 3.89 11.10 11.32
C VAL A 218 5.12 11.54 12.11
N LEU A 219 5.94 12.45 11.60
CA LEU A 219 7.06 13.01 12.35
C LEU A 219 6.63 13.83 13.58
N LEU A 220 5.47 14.49 13.54
CA LEU A 220 4.89 15.13 14.73
C LEU A 220 4.43 14.09 15.77
N LEU A 221 3.81 12.99 15.34
CA LEU A 221 3.50 11.87 16.21
C LEU A 221 4.78 11.26 16.81
N TRP A 222 5.84 11.17 16.00
CA TRP A 222 7.15 10.66 16.43
C TRP A 222 7.83 11.59 17.45
N ASP A 223 7.64 12.91 17.33
CA ASP A 223 8.06 13.90 18.33
C ASP A 223 7.30 13.76 19.66
N TYR A 224 6.01 13.36 19.61
CA TYR A 224 5.22 13.09 20.81
C TYR A 224 5.67 11.78 21.49
N TRP A 225 5.84 10.71 20.74
CA TRP A 225 6.43 9.44 21.15
C TRP A 225 6.98 8.74 19.89
N PRO A 226 8.16 8.13 19.92
CA PRO A 226 9.02 7.85 21.09
C PRO A 226 10.00 8.97 21.45
N LEU A 227 10.22 10.02 20.61
CA LEU A 227 11.27 11.01 20.85
C LEU A 227 10.98 11.94 22.05
N GLN A 228 9.71 12.14 22.40
CA GLN A 228 9.26 12.94 23.56
C GLN A 228 9.73 14.41 23.53
N ARG A 229 9.94 14.99 22.35
CA ARG A 229 10.43 16.37 22.17
C ARG A 229 9.41 17.45 22.58
N MET A 230 8.12 17.10 22.73
CA MET A 230 7.06 18.01 23.14
C MET A 230 7.01 18.27 24.64
N PHE A 231 7.84 17.59 25.44
CA PHE A 231 7.78 17.66 26.89
C PHE A 231 9.08 18.21 27.46
N SER A 232 8.98 19.33 28.21
CA SER A 232 10.10 19.88 28.97
C SER A 232 10.26 19.11 30.29
N ASP A 233 11.51 18.84 30.66
CA ASP A 233 11.96 18.42 32.00
C ASP A 233 11.29 17.24 32.69
N ARG A 234 11.24 16.07 32.05
CA ARG A 234 11.03 14.85 32.83
C ARG A 234 12.23 13.91 32.76
N LYS A 235 12.82 13.66 33.92
CA LYS A 235 13.67 12.49 34.14
C LYS A 235 12.82 11.25 33.90
N VAL A 236 12.96 10.62 32.75
CA VAL A 236 12.37 9.30 32.50
C VAL A 236 13.31 8.27 33.11
N GLY A 237 12.89 7.64 34.20
CA GLY A 237 13.75 6.66 34.91
C GLY A 237 15.09 7.21 35.42
N GLY A 238 15.14 8.48 35.88
CA GLY A 238 16.33 9.10 36.42
C GLY A 238 17.38 9.59 35.41
N LYS A 239 17.16 9.35 34.09
CA LYS A 239 18.05 9.80 33.01
C LYS A 239 17.51 11.06 32.32
N ARG A 240 18.42 11.99 31.92
CA ARG A 240 18.09 13.16 31.12
C ARG A 240 17.39 12.73 29.82
N ALA A 241 16.41 13.52 29.36
CA ALA A 241 15.77 13.31 28.06
C ALA A 241 16.85 13.21 26.95
N GLN A 242 16.73 12.18 26.12
CA GLN A 242 17.72 11.90 25.05
C GLN A 242 17.69 12.99 23.96
N PHE A 243 16.57 13.72 23.84
CA PHE A 243 16.33 14.72 22.82
C PHE A 243 15.97 16.05 23.46
N PRO A 244 16.45 17.20 22.92
CA PRO A 244 16.12 18.52 23.45
C PRO A 244 14.63 18.82 23.28
N PRO A 245 13.95 19.29 24.35
CA PRO A 245 12.55 19.65 24.26
C PRO A 245 12.34 20.86 23.34
N LYS A 246 11.21 20.90 22.63
CA LYS A 246 10.83 21.99 21.72
C LYS A 246 9.35 22.33 21.88
N ARG A 247 9.00 23.61 21.73
CA ARG A 247 7.59 24.05 21.69
C ARG A 247 6.89 23.44 20.46
N LEU A 248 5.62 23.11 20.59
CA LEU A 248 4.83 22.56 19.48
C LEU A 248 4.86 23.45 18.23
N SER A 249 4.75 24.77 18.42
CA SER A 249 4.84 25.73 17.31
C SER A 249 6.17 25.64 16.54
N TRP A 250 7.27 25.39 17.23
CA TRP A 250 8.58 25.19 16.59
C TRP A 250 8.63 23.87 15.83
N LEU A 251 8.09 22.77 16.42
CA LEU A 251 8.02 21.47 15.77
C LEU A 251 7.17 21.51 14.50
N ILE A 252 6.09 22.30 14.49
CA ILE A 252 5.28 22.53 13.28
C ILE A 252 6.09 23.31 12.22
N LYS A 253 6.74 24.43 12.63
CA LYS A 253 7.58 25.21 11.71
C LYS A 253 8.69 24.37 11.06
N GLU A 254 9.29 23.47 11.82
CA GLU A 254 10.32 22.53 11.36
C GLU A 254 9.82 21.61 10.22
N LYS A 255 8.50 21.38 10.09
CA LYS A 255 7.91 20.54 9.03
C LYS A 255 7.52 21.34 7.77
N ILE A 256 7.56 22.68 7.79
CA ILE A 256 7.16 23.53 6.64
C ILE A 256 7.91 23.16 5.35
N PRO A 257 9.25 22.96 5.35
CA PRO A 257 9.93 22.56 4.10
C PRO A 257 9.47 21.21 3.58
N LEU A 258 9.10 20.27 4.46
CA LEU A 258 8.55 18.97 4.05
C LEU A 258 7.13 19.13 3.48
N LEU A 259 6.32 20.05 4.03
CA LEU A 259 5.00 20.38 3.48
C LEU A 259 5.10 21.01 2.08
N ALA A 260 6.17 21.77 1.79
CA ALA A 260 6.44 22.28 0.44
C ALA A 260 6.70 21.11 -0.55
N LEU A 261 7.45 20.08 -0.14
CA LEU A 261 7.61 18.86 -0.94
C LEU A 261 6.29 18.11 -1.14
N CYS A 262 5.42 18.08 -0.11
CA CYS A 262 4.06 17.52 -0.24
C CYS A 262 3.25 18.28 -1.30
N ALA A 263 3.28 19.61 -1.29
CA ALA A 263 2.57 20.43 -2.26
C ALA A 263 3.09 20.19 -3.69
N ALA A 264 4.41 20.13 -3.88
CA ALA A 264 5.01 19.82 -5.18
C ALA A 264 4.59 18.44 -5.70
N SER A 265 4.63 17.41 -4.84
CA SER A 265 4.18 16.06 -5.20
C SER A 265 2.68 16.01 -5.53
N ALA A 266 1.84 16.72 -4.76
CA ALA A 266 0.41 16.79 -5.04
C ALA A 266 0.13 17.45 -6.40
N LEU A 267 0.85 18.53 -6.75
CA LEU A 267 0.73 19.19 -8.05
C LEU A 267 1.15 18.26 -9.20
N ALA A 268 2.26 17.53 -9.04
CA ALA A 268 2.70 16.54 -10.03
C ALA A 268 1.65 15.43 -10.22
N THR A 269 1.10 14.89 -9.12
CA THR A 269 0.04 13.88 -9.15
C THR A 269 -1.22 14.40 -9.84
N MET A 270 -1.67 15.63 -9.52
CA MET A 270 -2.83 16.23 -10.18
C MET A 270 -2.61 16.44 -11.67
N LYS A 271 -1.38 16.78 -12.09
CA LYS A 271 -1.03 16.89 -13.52
C LYS A 271 -1.08 15.52 -14.19
N ALA A 272 -0.48 14.50 -13.59
CA ALA A 272 -0.48 13.13 -14.10
C ALA A 272 -1.92 12.60 -14.31
N GLN A 273 -2.78 12.78 -13.32
CA GLN A 273 -4.19 12.33 -13.35
C GLN A 273 -5.04 13.06 -14.43
N ARG A 274 -4.65 14.29 -14.82
CA ARG A 274 -5.34 15.01 -15.92
C ARG A 274 -4.97 14.48 -17.29
N VAL A 275 -3.77 13.95 -17.46
CA VAL A 275 -3.31 13.35 -18.73
C VAL A 275 -4.12 12.11 -19.06
N GLY A 276 -4.50 11.32 -18.06
CA GLY A 276 -5.34 10.13 -18.23
C GLY A 276 -6.82 10.36 -18.51
N GLY A 277 -7.21 11.63 -18.69
CA GLY A 277 -8.60 11.99 -18.96
C GLY A 277 -9.47 12.10 -17.68
N PRO A 278 -10.71 12.57 -17.82
CA PRO A 278 -11.61 12.72 -16.69
C PRO A 278 -12.04 11.35 -16.18
N GLN A 279 -11.59 10.99 -14.97
CA GLN A 279 -12.12 9.82 -14.29
C GLN A 279 -13.52 10.16 -13.75
N HIS A 280 -14.56 9.60 -14.38
CA HIS A 280 -15.97 9.90 -14.08
C HIS A 280 -16.53 9.26 -12.79
N TRP A 281 -15.67 8.77 -11.88
CA TRP A 281 -16.10 8.19 -10.60
C TRP A 281 -16.47 9.27 -9.58
N GLN A 282 -17.50 10.06 -9.90
CA GLN A 282 -17.95 11.15 -9.02
C GLN A 282 -19.07 10.69 -8.09
N TYR A 283 -18.72 9.88 -7.09
CA TYR A 283 -19.63 9.69 -5.98
C TYR A 283 -19.75 10.96 -5.14
N SER A 284 -20.94 11.22 -4.58
CA SER A 284 -21.17 12.34 -3.68
C SER A 284 -20.21 12.27 -2.46
N THR A 285 -19.95 13.42 -1.86
CA THR A 285 -19.08 13.50 -0.67
C THR A 285 -19.57 12.61 0.48
N TRP A 286 -20.89 12.46 0.62
CA TRP A 286 -21.49 11.55 1.59
C TRP A 286 -21.10 10.09 1.32
N ILE A 287 -21.21 9.62 0.10
CA ILE A 287 -20.90 8.24 -0.29
C ILE A 287 -19.42 7.96 -0.08
N ARG A 288 -18.55 8.86 -0.52
CA ARG A 288 -17.09 8.73 -0.33
C ARG A 288 -16.69 8.74 1.14
N GLY A 289 -17.23 9.69 1.92
CA GLY A 289 -16.98 9.79 3.36
C GLY A 289 -17.53 8.59 4.13
N GLY A 290 -18.74 8.13 3.79
CA GLY A 290 -19.36 6.94 4.37
C GLY A 290 -18.53 5.68 4.09
N ASN A 291 -18.10 5.49 2.84
CA ASN A 291 -17.22 4.37 2.49
C ASN A 291 -15.88 4.45 3.25
N ALA A 292 -15.26 5.61 3.37
CA ALA A 292 -14.01 5.79 4.10
C ALA A 292 -14.16 5.37 5.58
N ILE A 293 -15.24 5.76 6.24
CA ILE A 293 -15.55 5.36 7.63
C ILE A 293 -15.67 3.84 7.76
N VAL A 294 -16.39 3.20 6.85
CA VAL A 294 -16.54 1.73 6.83
C VAL A 294 -15.21 1.05 6.52
N ALA A 295 -14.43 1.58 5.57
CA ALA A 295 -13.13 1.04 5.18
C ALA A 295 -12.13 1.02 6.36
N TYR A 296 -12.08 2.07 7.19
CA TYR A 296 -11.23 2.06 8.39
C TYR A 296 -11.54 0.87 9.32
N VAL A 297 -12.81 0.59 9.57
CA VAL A 297 -13.22 -0.54 10.43
C VAL A 297 -12.90 -1.88 9.76
N ARG A 298 -13.10 -1.98 8.43
CA ARG A 298 -12.71 -3.17 7.67
C ARG A 298 -11.20 -3.43 7.76
N TYR A 299 -10.35 -2.39 7.68
CA TYR A 299 -8.90 -2.54 7.86
C TYR A 299 -8.54 -3.00 9.27
N ILE A 300 -9.21 -2.50 10.32
CA ILE A 300 -9.01 -3.02 11.70
C ILE A 300 -9.37 -4.52 11.76
N GLY A 301 -10.49 -4.91 11.16
CA GLY A 301 -10.87 -6.31 11.04
C GLY A 301 -9.80 -7.15 10.35
N LYS A 302 -9.29 -6.69 9.19
CA LYS A 302 -8.24 -7.37 8.43
C LYS A 302 -6.90 -7.44 9.20
N ALA A 303 -6.56 -6.43 10.01
CA ALA A 303 -5.36 -6.45 10.85
C ALA A 303 -5.42 -7.51 11.97
N LEU A 304 -6.62 -7.84 12.45
CA LEU A 304 -6.82 -8.82 13.53
C LEU A 304 -7.12 -10.22 12.97
N TRP A 305 -7.83 -10.30 11.86
CA TRP A 305 -8.23 -11.53 11.19
C TRP A 305 -8.14 -11.37 9.67
N PRO A 306 -6.96 -11.63 9.08
CA PRO A 306 -6.71 -11.43 7.67
C PRO A 306 -7.30 -12.55 6.80
N SER A 307 -8.61 -12.49 6.57
CA SER A 307 -9.34 -13.40 5.69
C SER A 307 -10.01 -12.64 4.56
N LYS A 308 -10.34 -13.35 3.47
CA LYS A 308 -11.01 -12.78 2.30
C LYS A 308 -10.25 -11.58 1.73
N LEU A 309 -8.92 -11.72 1.61
CA LEU A 309 -8.08 -10.74 0.96
C LEU A 309 -8.21 -10.91 -0.56
N ALA A 310 -8.45 -9.80 -1.28
CA ALA A 310 -8.71 -9.83 -2.71
C ALA A 310 -8.08 -8.63 -3.42
N ILE A 311 -7.75 -8.82 -4.69
CA ILE A 311 -7.18 -7.76 -5.53
C ILE A 311 -8.15 -6.58 -5.74
N MET A 312 -9.46 -6.83 -5.73
CA MET A 312 -10.48 -5.83 -5.98
C MET A 312 -11.63 -5.95 -4.97
N TYR A 313 -11.92 -4.84 -4.29
CA TYR A 313 -13.11 -4.66 -3.47
C TYR A 313 -13.93 -3.53 -4.07
N LEU A 314 -15.00 -3.84 -4.77
CA LEU A 314 -15.82 -2.82 -5.44
C LEU A 314 -16.42 -1.82 -4.47
N HIS A 315 -16.43 -0.57 -4.90
CA HIS A 315 -17.09 0.51 -4.18
C HIS A 315 -18.60 0.31 -4.23
N PRO A 316 -19.32 0.33 -3.07
CA PRO A 316 -20.76 0.09 -3.05
C PRO A 316 -21.58 1.18 -3.77
N GLY A 317 -20.96 2.31 -4.10
CA GLY A 317 -21.65 3.39 -4.80
C GLY A 317 -22.88 3.87 -4.04
N TYR A 318 -23.98 4.03 -4.77
CA TYR A 318 -25.27 4.49 -4.23
C TYR A 318 -26.01 3.42 -3.41
N SER A 319 -25.56 2.16 -3.38
CA SER A 319 -26.10 1.11 -2.52
C SER A 319 -25.59 1.17 -1.08
N LEU A 320 -24.70 2.13 -0.76
CA LEU A 320 -24.15 2.30 0.59
C LEU A 320 -25.25 2.68 1.58
N GLN A 321 -25.52 1.78 2.51
CA GLN A 321 -26.54 1.97 3.54
C GLN A 321 -26.01 2.85 4.70
N VAL A 322 -26.90 3.60 5.33
CA VAL A 322 -26.55 4.53 6.43
C VAL A 322 -26.15 3.79 7.71
N TRP A 323 -26.80 2.65 8.03
CA TRP A 323 -26.56 1.96 9.30
C TRP A 323 -25.14 1.38 9.46
N PRO A 324 -24.48 0.79 8.41
CA PRO A 324 -23.09 0.35 8.54
C PRO A 324 -22.13 1.53 8.76
N VAL A 325 -22.42 2.68 8.13
CA VAL A 325 -21.64 3.90 8.31
C VAL A 325 -21.76 4.42 9.74
N ALA A 326 -22.97 4.46 10.29
CA ALA A 326 -23.21 4.87 11.66
C ALA A 326 -22.53 3.94 12.67
N LEU A 327 -22.66 2.62 12.51
CA LEU A 327 -22.00 1.63 13.36
C LEU A 327 -20.48 1.76 13.29
N ALA A 328 -19.92 1.85 12.09
CA ALA A 328 -18.48 2.03 11.91
C ALA A 328 -18.00 3.34 12.54
N GLY A 329 -18.75 4.43 12.39
CA GLY A 329 -18.47 5.71 13.04
C GLY A 329 -18.45 5.61 14.56
N LEU A 330 -19.41 4.90 15.15
CA LEU A 330 -19.45 4.65 16.60
C LEU A 330 -18.24 3.84 17.07
N VAL A 331 -17.83 2.80 16.33
CA VAL A 331 -16.64 2.00 16.66
C VAL A 331 -15.38 2.86 16.61
N LEU A 332 -15.19 3.65 15.55
CA LEU A 332 -14.03 4.55 15.44
C LEU A 332 -14.00 5.62 16.53
N LEU A 333 -15.17 6.18 16.86
CA LEU A 333 -15.31 7.14 17.96
C LEU A 333 -14.95 6.51 19.31
N ALA A 334 -15.48 5.32 19.60
CA ALA A 334 -15.20 4.59 20.83
C ALA A 334 -13.70 4.27 20.99
N ILE A 335 -13.04 3.82 19.92
CA ILE A 335 -11.60 3.57 19.94
C ILE A 335 -10.84 4.88 20.14
N THR A 336 -11.19 5.94 19.41
CA THR A 336 -10.54 7.25 19.51
C THR A 336 -10.65 7.82 20.91
N VAL A 337 -11.85 7.79 21.52
CA VAL A 337 -12.06 8.23 22.91
C VAL A 337 -11.23 7.38 23.88
N SER A 338 -11.21 6.05 23.71
CA SER A 338 -10.41 5.14 24.54
C SER A 338 -8.92 5.46 24.45
N VAL A 339 -8.42 5.76 23.26
CA VAL A 339 -7.03 6.16 23.02
C VAL A 339 -6.71 7.51 23.67
N ILE A 340 -7.61 8.49 23.58
CA ILE A 340 -7.43 9.82 24.18
C ILE A 340 -7.46 9.72 25.70
N VAL A 341 -8.39 8.96 26.29
CA VAL A 341 -8.43 8.70 27.73
C VAL A 341 -7.18 7.96 28.18
N GLY A 342 -6.73 6.98 27.37
CA GLY A 342 -5.52 6.21 27.59
C GLY A 342 -4.19 6.93 27.26
N ARG A 343 -4.20 8.23 26.95
CA ARG A 343 -3.03 9.01 26.47
C ARG A 343 -1.82 9.02 27.40
N ARG A 344 -1.98 8.62 28.65
CA ARG A 344 -0.85 8.36 29.57
C ARG A 344 0.11 7.30 28.98
N TYR A 345 -0.40 6.40 28.18
CA TYR A 345 0.35 5.43 27.37
C TYR A 345 0.57 6.03 25.99
N ARG A 346 1.62 6.82 25.83
CA ARG A 346 1.87 7.67 24.65
C ARG A 346 1.91 6.93 23.32
N TYR A 347 2.21 5.63 23.33
CA TYR A 347 2.17 4.80 22.12
C TYR A 347 0.74 4.58 21.59
N LEU A 348 -0.30 4.67 22.44
CA LEU A 348 -1.68 4.51 21.99
C LEU A 348 -2.11 5.59 20.99
N PRO A 349 -2.03 6.92 21.32
CA PRO A 349 -2.38 7.94 20.33
C PRO A 349 -1.44 7.91 19.12
N VAL A 350 -0.16 7.60 19.29
CA VAL A 350 0.76 7.53 18.14
C VAL A 350 0.38 6.40 17.19
N GLY A 351 0.17 5.18 17.68
CA GLY A 351 -0.24 4.07 16.84
C GLY A 351 -1.58 4.30 16.16
N TRP A 352 -2.55 4.84 16.90
CA TRP A 352 -3.89 5.11 16.36
C TRP A 352 -3.90 6.20 15.29
N PHE A 353 -3.32 7.36 15.57
CA PHE A 353 -3.29 8.47 14.61
C PHE A 353 -2.31 8.24 13.47
N TRP A 354 -1.29 7.38 13.65
CA TRP A 354 -0.49 6.88 12.53
C TRP A 354 -1.38 6.08 11.58
N PHE A 355 -2.11 5.08 12.09
CA PHE A 355 -3.03 4.26 11.28
C PHE A 355 -4.05 5.11 10.53
N LEU A 356 -4.77 5.99 11.25
CA LEU A 356 -5.75 6.87 10.61
C LEU A 356 -5.10 7.81 9.60
N GLY A 357 -4.02 8.49 9.98
CA GLY A 357 -3.40 9.54 9.18
C GLY A 357 -2.74 9.03 7.90
N THR A 358 -2.07 7.88 7.94
CA THR A 358 -1.39 7.35 6.75
C THR A 358 -2.35 6.73 5.73
N LEU A 359 -3.58 6.39 6.12
CA LEU A 359 -4.64 5.96 5.20
C LEU A 359 -5.36 7.12 4.50
N VAL A 360 -5.31 8.35 5.03
CA VAL A 360 -6.06 9.50 4.49
C VAL A 360 -5.91 9.68 2.97
N PRO A 361 -4.71 9.57 2.37
CA PRO A 361 -4.55 9.76 0.93
C PRO A 361 -5.27 8.71 0.07
N THR A 362 -5.52 7.52 0.63
CA THR A 362 -5.99 6.34 -0.13
C THR A 362 -7.30 5.76 0.37
N ILE A 363 -7.85 6.27 1.48
CA ILE A 363 -9.07 5.74 2.11
C ILE A 363 -10.36 6.01 1.32
N GLY A 364 -10.30 6.86 0.27
CA GLY A 364 -11.43 7.15 -0.60
C GLY A 364 -12.08 8.52 -0.42
N PHE A 365 -11.47 9.46 0.34
CA PHE A 365 -11.92 10.87 0.32
C PHE A 365 -11.78 11.47 -1.09
N ILE A 366 -10.69 11.14 -1.76
CA ILE A 366 -10.49 11.36 -3.20
C ILE A 366 -10.60 9.98 -3.83
N GLN A 367 -11.67 9.78 -4.62
CA GLN A 367 -11.89 8.50 -5.28
C GLN A 367 -10.96 8.38 -6.48
N VAL A 368 -10.16 7.34 -6.50
CA VAL A 368 -9.31 6.95 -7.62
C VAL A 368 -9.63 5.49 -7.94
N GLY A 369 -10.19 5.25 -9.13
CA GLY A 369 -10.62 3.92 -9.54
C GLY A 369 -11.95 3.45 -8.91
N ARG A 370 -12.29 2.19 -9.15
CA ARG A 370 -13.57 1.54 -8.78
C ARG A 370 -13.56 0.90 -7.38
N GLN A 371 -12.41 0.86 -6.70
CA GLN A 371 -12.26 0.15 -5.43
C GLN A 371 -12.75 0.97 -4.22
N ALA A 372 -13.40 0.28 -3.27
CA ALA A 372 -13.77 0.80 -1.96
C ALA A 372 -12.56 0.89 -1.01
N LEU A 373 -11.64 -0.05 -1.13
CA LEU A 373 -10.38 -0.19 -0.39
C LEU A 373 -9.46 -1.13 -1.19
N ALA A 374 -8.18 -1.19 -0.84
CA ALA A 374 -7.22 -2.14 -1.39
C ALA A 374 -6.25 -2.58 -0.29
N ASP A 375 -5.84 -3.84 -0.30
CA ASP A 375 -4.98 -4.38 0.76
C ASP A 375 -3.60 -3.69 0.79
N ARG A 376 -3.06 -3.30 -0.37
CA ARG A 376 -1.82 -2.52 -0.52
C ARG A 376 -1.82 -1.17 0.19
N TYR A 377 -2.98 -0.56 0.44
CA TYR A 377 -3.05 0.72 1.17
C TYR A 377 -2.74 0.57 2.66
N ALA A 378 -2.90 -0.65 3.20
CA ALA A 378 -2.59 -0.96 4.58
C ALA A 378 -1.08 -1.02 4.89
N TYR A 379 -0.22 -1.17 3.88
CA TYR A 379 1.19 -1.47 4.02
C TYR A 379 1.93 -0.59 5.04
N GLN A 380 1.80 0.73 4.95
CA GLN A 380 2.40 1.65 5.91
C GLN A 380 1.53 1.87 7.15
N SER A 381 0.21 1.76 6.97
CA SER A 381 -0.74 2.16 8.00
C SER A 381 -0.81 1.15 9.14
N PHE A 382 -0.63 -0.14 8.83
CA PHE A 382 -0.64 -1.20 9.83
C PHE A 382 0.53 -1.14 10.80
N ILE A 383 1.64 -0.48 10.45
CA ILE A 383 2.73 -0.21 11.39
C ILE A 383 2.21 0.46 12.67
N GLY A 384 1.30 1.45 12.51
CA GLY A 384 0.66 2.13 13.64
C GLY A 384 -0.16 1.19 14.52
N LEU A 385 -0.99 0.33 13.92
CA LEU A 385 -1.76 -0.68 14.66
C LEU A 385 -0.86 -1.70 15.36
N PHE A 386 0.18 -2.17 14.69
CA PHE A 386 1.12 -3.12 15.30
C PHE A 386 1.90 -2.51 16.45
N ILE A 387 2.27 -1.21 16.39
CA ILE A 387 2.82 -0.49 17.53
C ILE A 387 1.83 -0.51 18.69
N LEU A 388 0.58 -0.10 18.45
CA LEU A 388 -0.47 -0.06 19.48
C LEU A 388 -0.66 -1.43 20.14
N ILE A 389 -0.80 -2.47 19.32
CA ILE A 389 -1.01 -3.86 19.78
C ILE A 389 0.19 -4.37 20.57
N CYS A 390 1.40 -4.31 20.03
CA CYS A 390 2.60 -4.89 20.66
C CYS A 390 2.95 -4.21 21.98
N TRP A 391 2.86 -2.88 22.06
CA TRP A 391 3.09 -2.16 23.31
C TRP A 391 1.96 -2.37 24.30
N GLY A 392 0.70 -2.33 23.84
CA GLY A 392 -0.49 -2.52 24.65
C GLY A 392 -0.55 -3.89 25.32
N ILE A 393 -0.40 -4.96 24.53
CA ILE A 393 -0.38 -6.35 25.04
C ILE A 393 0.76 -6.56 26.02
N THR A 394 1.96 -6.04 25.69
CA THR A 394 3.11 -6.20 26.61
C THR A 394 2.89 -5.49 27.95
N ASP A 395 2.33 -4.28 27.95
CA ASP A 395 2.04 -3.54 29.17
C ASP A 395 0.89 -4.17 29.97
N TRP A 396 -0.12 -4.69 29.28
CA TRP A 396 -1.22 -5.44 29.90
C TRP A 396 -0.73 -6.73 30.59
N ALA A 397 0.09 -7.53 29.89
CA ALA A 397 0.65 -8.78 30.40
C ALA A 397 1.53 -8.55 31.63
N ARG A 398 2.33 -7.49 31.63
CA ARG A 398 3.15 -7.10 32.80
C ARG A 398 2.30 -6.75 34.02
N ARG A 399 1.16 -6.08 33.84
CA ARG A 399 0.25 -5.74 34.94
C ARG A 399 -0.50 -6.94 35.50
N ARG A 400 -0.76 -7.94 34.65
CA ARG A 400 -1.39 -9.20 35.05
C ARG A 400 -0.37 -10.21 35.58
N ASN A 401 0.92 -9.84 35.66
CA ASN A 401 1.98 -10.72 36.11
C ASN A 401 2.01 -12.07 35.37
N LEU A 402 1.76 -12.04 34.04
CA LEU A 402 1.78 -13.28 33.24
C LEU A 402 3.17 -13.93 33.28
N PRO A 403 3.24 -15.27 33.21
CA PRO A 403 4.51 -16.00 33.13
C PRO A 403 5.42 -15.43 32.03
N LYS A 404 6.72 -15.35 32.30
CA LYS A 404 7.69 -14.76 31.36
C LYS A 404 7.70 -15.43 29.98
N ALA A 405 7.36 -16.73 29.91
CA ALA A 405 7.26 -17.48 28.68
C ALA A 405 5.97 -17.23 27.90
N ALA A 406 4.88 -16.75 28.54
CA ALA A 406 3.57 -16.65 27.90
C ALA A 406 3.56 -15.76 26.66
N LEU A 407 4.11 -14.53 26.73
CA LEU A 407 4.16 -13.63 25.58
C LEU A 407 5.03 -14.15 24.44
N PRO A 408 6.26 -14.64 24.67
CA PRO A 408 7.04 -15.25 23.58
C PRO A 408 6.32 -16.42 22.92
N SER A 409 5.70 -17.35 23.69
CA SER A 409 4.98 -18.48 23.13
C SER A 409 3.77 -18.07 22.30
N ILE A 410 2.95 -17.11 22.79
CA ILE A 410 1.82 -16.55 22.04
C ILE A 410 2.33 -15.85 20.77
N SER A 411 3.42 -15.08 20.86
CA SER A 411 4.02 -14.39 19.72
C SER A 411 4.44 -15.38 18.62
N VAL A 412 5.12 -16.45 18.98
CA VAL A 412 5.52 -17.50 18.04
C VAL A 412 4.29 -18.15 17.40
N ALA A 413 3.27 -18.51 18.18
CA ALA A 413 2.04 -19.10 17.65
C ALA A 413 1.33 -18.17 16.65
N VAL A 414 1.21 -16.88 16.97
CA VAL A 414 0.63 -15.87 16.07
C VAL A 414 1.43 -15.75 14.78
N LEU A 415 2.77 -15.66 14.87
CA LEU A 415 3.62 -15.55 13.69
C LEU A 415 3.55 -16.80 12.80
N LEU A 416 3.48 -17.99 13.39
CA LEU A 416 3.30 -19.25 12.62
C LEU A 416 1.96 -19.26 11.88
N VAL A 417 0.87 -18.83 12.53
CA VAL A 417 -0.43 -18.70 11.87
C VAL A 417 -0.36 -17.70 10.71
N LEU A 418 0.26 -16.53 10.92
CA LEU A 418 0.41 -15.54 9.86
C LEU A 418 1.26 -16.04 8.70
N VAL A 419 2.35 -16.78 8.96
CA VAL A 419 3.18 -17.40 7.91
C VAL A 419 2.34 -18.36 7.04
N VAL A 420 1.51 -19.22 7.68
CA VAL A 420 0.62 -20.12 6.93
C VAL A 420 -0.41 -19.35 6.11
N LEU A 421 -1.03 -18.31 6.68
CA LEU A 421 -2.02 -17.51 5.98
C LEU A 421 -1.39 -16.70 4.84
N THR A 422 -0.16 -16.19 5.03
CA THR A 422 0.58 -15.47 3.99
C THR A 422 0.97 -16.39 2.85
N HIS A 423 1.41 -17.62 3.14
CA HIS A 423 1.71 -18.61 2.11
C HIS A 423 0.47 -18.93 1.26
N ARG A 424 -0.68 -19.18 1.90
CA ARG A 424 -1.95 -19.38 1.19
C ARG A 424 -2.36 -18.16 0.36
N GLN A 425 -2.10 -16.96 0.85
CA GLN A 425 -2.41 -15.73 0.09
C GLN A 425 -1.45 -15.55 -1.09
N ILE A 426 -0.19 -15.99 -0.97
CA ILE A 426 0.76 -16.02 -2.09
C ILE A 426 0.24 -16.95 -3.20
N ASP A 427 -0.29 -18.12 -2.85
CA ASP A 427 -0.85 -19.08 -3.81
C ASP A 427 -2.02 -18.46 -4.62
N VAL A 428 -2.80 -17.55 -4.02
CA VAL A 428 -3.86 -16.79 -4.74
C VAL A 428 -3.30 -15.94 -5.88
N TRP A 429 -2.03 -15.54 -5.81
CA TRP A 429 -1.35 -14.73 -6.82
C TRP A 429 -0.58 -15.57 -7.85
N SER A 430 -0.73 -16.90 -7.84
CA SER A 430 0.03 -17.82 -8.70
C SER A 430 -0.18 -17.60 -10.20
N ASP A 431 -1.37 -17.18 -10.58
CA ASP A 431 -1.73 -16.84 -11.96
C ASP A 431 -2.98 -15.92 -12.00
N ASN A 432 -3.22 -15.34 -13.16
CA ASN A 432 -4.31 -14.36 -13.33
C ASN A 432 -5.71 -14.96 -13.12
N LEU A 433 -5.94 -16.21 -13.54
CA LEU A 433 -7.25 -16.84 -13.39
C LEU A 433 -7.54 -17.13 -11.92
N THR A 434 -6.58 -17.72 -11.19
CA THR A 434 -6.68 -17.99 -9.76
C THR A 434 -6.91 -16.69 -8.97
N LEU A 435 -6.19 -15.62 -9.30
CA LEU A 435 -6.31 -14.30 -8.66
C LEU A 435 -7.72 -13.72 -8.77
N TRP A 436 -8.27 -13.69 -10.00
CA TRP A 436 -9.57 -13.09 -10.24
C TRP A 436 -10.73 -13.98 -9.83
N ALA A 437 -10.62 -15.31 -10.00
CA ALA A 437 -11.60 -16.27 -9.51
C ALA A 437 -11.73 -16.21 -7.98
N HIS A 438 -10.61 -16.12 -7.26
CA HIS A 438 -10.63 -15.89 -5.82
C HIS A 438 -11.31 -14.57 -5.45
N ALA A 439 -11.06 -13.51 -6.19
CA ALA A 439 -11.72 -12.21 -5.94
C ALA A 439 -13.24 -12.31 -6.15
N ALA A 440 -13.71 -13.00 -7.19
CA ALA A 440 -15.13 -13.26 -7.42
C ALA A 440 -15.76 -14.06 -6.29
N GLU A 441 -15.07 -15.09 -5.78
CA GLU A 441 -15.56 -15.96 -4.70
C GLU A 441 -15.68 -15.23 -3.35
N VAL A 442 -14.65 -14.44 -2.96
CA VAL A 442 -14.57 -13.89 -1.59
C VAL A 442 -15.20 -12.51 -1.44
N THR A 443 -15.56 -11.86 -2.54
CA THR A 443 -16.21 -10.54 -2.56
C THR A 443 -17.63 -10.65 -3.09
N LYS A 444 -18.51 -9.75 -2.64
CA LYS A 444 -19.91 -9.75 -3.07
C LYS A 444 -20.12 -8.84 -4.26
N ASP A 445 -20.94 -9.29 -5.20
CA ASP A 445 -21.40 -8.51 -6.37
C ASP A 445 -20.21 -7.88 -7.14
N ASN A 446 -19.14 -8.65 -7.34
CA ASN A 446 -17.90 -8.18 -7.96
C ASN A 446 -17.89 -8.46 -9.47
N TRP A 447 -18.67 -7.67 -10.21
CA TRP A 447 -18.75 -7.78 -11.66
C TRP A 447 -17.41 -7.60 -12.38
N VAL A 448 -16.47 -6.81 -11.80
CA VAL A 448 -15.12 -6.66 -12.39
C VAL A 448 -14.35 -7.97 -12.32
N ALA A 449 -14.44 -8.69 -11.20
CA ALA A 449 -13.77 -9.98 -11.07
C ALA A 449 -14.38 -11.01 -12.03
N GLU A 450 -15.72 -11.04 -12.16
CA GLU A 450 -16.42 -11.92 -13.11
C GLU A 450 -16.02 -11.62 -14.56
N ASP A 451 -15.98 -10.34 -14.95
CA ASP A 451 -15.57 -9.90 -16.28
C ASP A 451 -14.12 -10.30 -16.60
N MET A 452 -13.20 -10.13 -15.62
CA MET A 452 -11.80 -10.52 -15.77
C MET A 452 -11.63 -12.05 -15.88
N VAL A 453 -12.35 -12.84 -15.09
CA VAL A 453 -12.36 -14.31 -15.20
C VAL A 453 -12.85 -14.71 -16.59
N ALA A 454 -13.95 -14.11 -17.05
CA ALA A 454 -14.52 -14.39 -18.37
C ALA A 454 -13.51 -14.09 -19.49
N GLY A 455 -12.85 -12.93 -19.46
CA GLY A 455 -11.86 -12.57 -20.46
C GLY A 455 -10.67 -13.53 -20.52
N ILE A 456 -10.19 -13.98 -19.35
CA ILE A 456 -9.10 -14.97 -19.27
C ILE A 456 -9.55 -16.31 -19.83
N LEU A 457 -10.71 -16.83 -19.42
CA LEU A 457 -11.26 -18.10 -19.92
C LEU A 457 -11.48 -18.04 -21.44
N LEU A 458 -11.98 -16.91 -21.95
CA LEU A 458 -12.16 -16.71 -23.38
C LEU A 458 -10.84 -16.78 -24.15
N SER A 459 -9.79 -16.16 -23.62
CA SER A 459 -8.44 -16.21 -24.21
C SER A 459 -7.83 -17.62 -24.22
N GLN A 460 -8.24 -18.47 -23.28
CA GLN A 460 -7.85 -19.88 -23.17
C GLN A 460 -8.72 -20.83 -24.03
N GLY A 461 -9.76 -20.32 -24.69
CA GLY A 461 -10.67 -21.10 -25.53
C GLY A 461 -11.83 -21.77 -24.78
N HIS A 462 -12.02 -21.45 -23.49
CA HIS A 462 -13.12 -21.96 -22.66
C HIS A 462 -14.39 -21.09 -22.86
N HIS A 463 -14.96 -21.12 -24.07
CA HIS A 463 -16.02 -20.20 -24.48
C HIS A 463 -17.28 -20.29 -23.61
N ASP A 464 -17.78 -21.48 -23.29
CA ASP A 464 -19.02 -21.65 -22.52
C ASP A 464 -18.87 -21.16 -21.08
N GLU A 465 -17.73 -21.46 -20.45
CA GLU A 465 -17.42 -20.99 -19.09
C GLU A 465 -17.25 -19.47 -19.07
N ALA A 466 -16.55 -18.91 -20.07
CA ALA A 466 -16.39 -17.46 -20.22
C ALA A 466 -17.74 -16.76 -20.34
N MET A 467 -18.62 -17.28 -21.17
CA MET A 467 -19.97 -16.71 -21.34
C MET A 467 -20.78 -16.75 -20.05
N ALA A 468 -20.69 -17.83 -19.24
CA ALA A 468 -21.35 -17.90 -17.95
C ALA A 468 -20.94 -16.76 -17.02
N HIS A 469 -19.63 -16.46 -16.92
CA HIS A 469 -19.11 -15.35 -16.12
C HIS A 469 -19.49 -13.97 -16.70
N TYR A 470 -19.47 -13.78 -18.02
CA TYR A 470 -19.96 -12.53 -18.64
C TYR A 470 -21.44 -12.27 -18.34
N TRP A 471 -22.30 -13.29 -18.36
CA TRP A 471 -23.70 -13.15 -17.97
C TRP A 471 -23.87 -12.76 -16.52
N VAL A 472 -23.07 -13.32 -15.61
CA VAL A 472 -23.07 -12.93 -14.19
C VAL A 472 -22.63 -11.47 -14.03
N ALA A 473 -21.53 -11.06 -14.68
CA ALA A 473 -21.06 -9.69 -14.63
C ALA A 473 -22.10 -8.69 -15.16
N ALA A 474 -22.71 -8.96 -16.32
CA ALA A 474 -23.76 -8.12 -16.91
C ALA A 474 -25.06 -8.10 -16.08
N ALA A 475 -25.34 -9.15 -15.30
CA ALA A 475 -26.48 -9.16 -14.37
C ALA A 475 -26.23 -8.26 -13.15
N ILE A 476 -24.99 -8.21 -12.67
CA ILE A 476 -24.59 -7.33 -11.54
C ILE A 476 -24.48 -5.88 -12.00
N ASN A 477 -23.80 -5.62 -13.13
CA ASN A 477 -23.69 -4.30 -13.76
C ASN A 477 -24.25 -4.33 -15.19
N PRO A 478 -25.52 -3.96 -15.41
CA PRO A 478 -26.15 -4.02 -16.73
C PRO A 478 -25.53 -3.07 -17.77
N THR A 479 -24.71 -2.12 -17.37
CA THR A 479 -24.04 -1.14 -18.26
C THR A 479 -22.55 -1.42 -18.47
N ASP A 480 -22.03 -2.52 -17.88
CA ASP A 480 -20.64 -2.90 -18.09
C ASP A 480 -20.32 -3.09 -19.57
N SER A 481 -19.32 -2.34 -20.05
CA SER A 481 -18.97 -2.33 -21.47
C SER A 481 -18.32 -3.64 -21.93
N GLY A 482 -17.46 -4.25 -21.10
CA GLY A 482 -16.73 -5.49 -21.43
C GLY A 482 -17.67 -6.66 -21.62
N SER A 483 -18.43 -6.99 -20.57
CA SER A 483 -19.36 -8.12 -20.57
C SER A 483 -20.45 -7.97 -21.62
N ASN A 484 -21.06 -6.77 -21.76
CA ASN A 484 -22.10 -6.56 -22.77
C ASN A 484 -21.56 -6.65 -24.20
N LEU A 485 -20.31 -6.20 -24.46
CA LEU A 485 -19.68 -6.36 -25.77
C LEU A 485 -19.43 -7.83 -26.11
N ALA A 486 -18.90 -8.60 -25.16
CA ALA A 486 -18.64 -10.03 -25.34
C ALA A 486 -19.93 -10.81 -25.59
N ILE A 487 -20.98 -10.55 -24.81
CA ILE A 487 -22.31 -11.16 -25.00
C ILE A 487 -22.90 -10.75 -26.36
N ALA A 488 -22.80 -9.48 -26.76
CA ALA A 488 -23.29 -9.01 -28.05
C ALA A 488 -22.62 -9.74 -29.24
N LEU A 489 -21.31 -9.93 -29.16
CA LEU A 489 -20.57 -10.69 -30.19
C LEU A 489 -20.99 -12.15 -30.24
N TYR A 490 -21.22 -12.78 -29.10
CA TYR A 490 -21.71 -14.15 -29.02
C TYR A 490 -23.14 -14.29 -29.59
N ASP A 491 -24.06 -13.42 -29.17
CA ASP A 491 -25.45 -13.38 -29.68
C ASP A 491 -25.48 -13.14 -31.17
N GLN A 492 -24.64 -12.24 -31.69
CA GLN A 492 -24.52 -11.99 -33.11
C GLN A 492 -24.04 -13.24 -33.89
N ALA A 493 -23.00 -13.92 -33.35
CA ALA A 493 -22.45 -15.13 -33.96
C ALA A 493 -23.46 -16.31 -33.98
N THR A 494 -24.33 -16.37 -32.97
CA THR A 494 -25.39 -17.40 -32.84
C THR A 494 -26.70 -17.03 -33.53
N GLY A 495 -26.77 -15.82 -34.16
CA GLY A 495 -27.93 -15.37 -34.90
C GLY A 495 -29.04 -14.70 -34.07
N ASN A 496 -28.81 -14.46 -32.77
CA ASN A 496 -29.74 -13.73 -31.90
C ASN A 496 -29.56 -12.22 -32.05
N LEU A 497 -29.83 -11.69 -33.24
CA LEU A 497 -29.53 -10.31 -33.61
C LEU A 497 -30.23 -9.24 -32.75
N PRO A 498 -31.52 -9.38 -32.36
CA PRO A 498 -32.18 -8.38 -31.51
C PRO A 498 -31.50 -8.22 -30.15
N GLU A 499 -31.10 -9.34 -29.53
CA GLU A 499 -30.39 -9.31 -28.25
C GLU A 499 -28.95 -8.75 -28.40
N ALA A 500 -28.24 -9.13 -29.47
CA ALA A 500 -26.92 -8.57 -29.78
C ALA A 500 -26.98 -7.04 -29.90
N ILE A 501 -27.94 -6.49 -30.61
CA ILE A 501 -28.16 -5.04 -30.76
C ILE A 501 -28.44 -4.40 -29.39
N ARG A 502 -29.27 -5.02 -28.57
CA ARG A 502 -29.58 -4.54 -27.23
C ARG A 502 -28.31 -4.46 -26.37
N ARG A 503 -27.45 -5.48 -26.44
CA ARG A 503 -26.19 -5.57 -25.72
C ARG A 503 -25.16 -4.55 -26.23
N TYR A 504 -25.01 -4.34 -27.51
CA TYR A 504 -24.17 -3.27 -28.05
C TYR A 504 -24.57 -1.90 -27.52
N LYS A 505 -25.89 -1.62 -27.46
CA LYS A 505 -26.41 -0.36 -26.91
C LYS A 505 -26.04 -0.23 -25.41
N ALA A 506 -26.15 -1.30 -24.63
CA ALA A 506 -25.78 -1.30 -23.22
C ALA A 506 -24.27 -1.06 -23.03
N ALA A 507 -23.42 -1.73 -23.82
CA ALA A 507 -21.99 -1.55 -23.79
C ALA A 507 -21.55 -0.10 -24.05
N LEU A 508 -22.21 0.57 -24.98
CA LEU A 508 -21.92 1.96 -25.38
C LEU A 508 -22.21 2.99 -24.29
N VAL A 509 -22.98 2.65 -23.23
CA VAL A 509 -23.35 3.59 -22.15
C VAL A 509 -22.12 4.03 -21.33
N GLU A 510 -21.26 3.08 -20.94
CA GLU A 510 -20.06 3.35 -20.12
C GLU A 510 -18.77 3.40 -20.94
N MET A 511 -18.80 3.04 -22.21
CA MET A 511 -17.62 3.01 -23.07
C MET A 511 -17.09 4.43 -23.33
N GLN A 512 -15.84 4.69 -22.97
CA GLN A 512 -15.23 6.03 -23.03
C GLN A 512 -14.32 6.22 -24.25
N ASP A 513 -13.60 5.17 -24.66
CA ASP A 513 -12.64 5.24 -25.75
C ASP A 513 -13.37 5.40 -27.10
N PRO A 514 -13.13 6.47 -27.88
CA PRO A 514 -13.74 6.67 -29.17
C PRO A 514 -13.45 5.54 -30.18
N LEU A 515 -12.29 4.88 -30.08
CA LEU A 515 -11.93 3.80 -30.98
C LEU A 515 -12.72 2.52 -30.67
N GLU A 516 -12.86 2.20 -29.38
CA GLU A 516 -13.67 1.08 -28.91
C GLU A 516 -15.17 1.33 -29.22
N GLN A 517 -15.67 2.55 -28.97
CA GLN A 517 -17.03 2.93 -29.40
C GLN A 517 -17.23 2.73 -30.91
N ALA A 518 -16.25 3.13 -31.73
CA ALA A 518 -16.33 2.97 -33.18
C ALA A 518 -16.39 1.49 -33.59
N LYS A 519 -15.64 0.61 -32.92
CA LYS A 519 -15.71 -0.85 -33.14
C LYS A 519 -17.09 -1.41 -32.78
N ALA A 520 -17.61 -1.03 -31.59
CA ALA A 520 -18.94 -1.45 -31.14
C ALA A 520 -20.05 -0.99 -32.11
N TYR A 521 -20.02 0.29 -32.56
CA TYR A 521 -20.96 0.79 -33.57
C TYR A 521 -20.83 0.07 -34.92
N GLN A 522 -19.63 -0.32 -35.34
CA GLN A 522 -19.40 -1.07 -36.55
C GLN A 522 -20.04 -2.46 -36.46
N ASN A 523 -19.83 -3.19 -35.38
CA ASN A 523 -20.43 -4.51 -35.18
C ASN A 523 -21.94 -4.42 -35.07
N MET A 524 -22.46 -3.41 -34.37
CA MET A 524 -23.91 -3.14 -34.31
C MET A 524 -24.51 -2.81 -35.68
N ALA A 525 -23.76 -2.10 -36.55
CA ALA A 525 -24.24 -1.84 -37.93
C ALA A 525 -24.33 -3.14 -38.74
N ILE A 526 -23.40 -4.08 -38.55
CA ILE A 526 -23.47 -5.41 -39.18
C ILE A 526 -24.71 -6.15 -38.66
N ALA A 527 -24.94 -6.16 -37.36
CA ALA A 527 -26.09 -6.82 -36.74
C ALA A 527 -27.44 -6.25 -37.29
N TYR A 528 -27.58 -4.92 -37.39
CA TYR A 528 -28.76 -4.29 -38.01
C TYR A 528 -28.95 -4.66 -39.45
N ARG A 529 -27.86 -4.71 -40.26
CA ARG A 529 -27.95 -5.14 -41.67
C ARG A 529 -28.45 -6.58 -41.77
N ASP A 530 -27.93 -7.46 -40.94
CA ASP A 530 -28.26 -8.89 -40.96
C ASP A 530 -29.67 -9.14 -40.40
N GLU A 531 -30.21 -8.25 -39.56
CA GLU A 531 -31.61 -8.20 -39.11
C GLU A 531 -32.55 -7.62 -40.20
N GLY A 532 -32.00 -6.92 -41.20
CA GLY A 532 -32.76 -6.29 -42.29
C GLY A 532 -33.09 -4.80 -42.05
N ASP A 533 -32.68 -4.20 -40.94
CA ASP A 533 -32.87 -2.77 -40.68
C ASP A 533 -31.70 -1.94 -41.29
N ILE A 534 -31.84 -1.71 -42.60
CA ILE A 534 -30.82 -1.01 -43.40
C ILE A 534 -30.61 0.43 -42.90
N GLN A 535 -31.68 1.12 -42.48
CA GLN A 535 -31.57 2.52 -42.02
C GLN A 535 -30.72 2.62 -40.74
N GLN A 536 -30.99 1.80 -39.73
CA GLN A 536 -30.23 1.77 -38.50
C GLN A 536 -28.76 1.31 -38.73
N SER A 537 -28.55 0.39 -39.69
CA SER A 537 -27.21 -0.03 -40.10
C SER A 537 -26.37 1.14 -40.63
N VAL A 538 -26.94 1.93 -41.54
CA VAL A 538 -26.27 3.11 -42.12
C VAL A 538 -25.97 4.15 -41.05
N ASP A 539 -26.90 4.41 -40.12
CA ASP A 539 -26.75 5.38 -39.04
C ASP A 539 -25.64 4.94 -38.06
N ALA A 540 -25.60 3.66 -37.67
CA ALA A 540 -24.56 3.10 -36.80
C ALA A 540 -23.19 3.16 -37.48
N TYR A 541 -23.10 2.80 -38.76
CA TYR A 541 -21.86 2.87 -39.52
C TYR A 541 -21.34 4.31 -39.66
N ALA A 542 -22.22 5.28 -39.89
CA ALA A 542 -21.84 6.70 -39.92
C ALA A 542 -21.27 7.19 -38.59
N LYS A 543 -21.85 6.76 -37.46
CA LYS A 543 -21.31 7.03 -36.10
C LYS A 543 -19.93 6.43 -35.92
N SER A 544 -19.73 5.16 -36.31
CA SER A 544 -18.41 4.50 -36.28
C SER A 544 -17.36 5.29 -37.05
N LYS A 545 -17.68 5.70 -38.30
CA LYS A 545 -16.75 6.49 -39.13
C LYS A 545 -16.40 7.84 -38.51
N LYS A 546 -17.38 8.53 -37.91
CA LYS A 546 -17.17 9.81 -37.21
C LYS A 546 -16.25 9.66 -36.01
N LEU A 547 -16.44 8.62 -35.20
CA LEU A 547 -15.60 8.33 -34.02
C LEU A 547 -14.16 7.97 -34.39
N ARG A 548 -13.97 7.18 -35.46
CA ARG A 548 -12.62 6.90 -36.00
C ARG A 548 -11.90 8.16 -36.45
N ALA A 549 -12.63 9.06 -37.15
CA ALA A 549 -12.06 10.33 -37.58
C ALA A 549 -11.69 11.24 -36.40
N LEU A 550 -12.49 11.19 -35.32
CA LEU A 550 -12.21 11.91 -34.08
C LEU A 550 -10.96 11.34 -33.38
N ALA A 551 -10.85 10.01 -33.25
CA ALA A 551 -9.70 9.34 -32.68
C ALA A 551 -8.41 9.65 -33.46
N ALA A 552 -8.47 9.65 -34.78
CA ALA A 552 -7.31 10.00 -35.64
C ALA A 552 -6.87 11.48 -35.53
N ARG A 553 -7.77 12.39 -35.16
CA ARG A 553 -7.44 13.82 -34.93
C ARG A 553 -6.82 14.08 -33.57
N ASN A 554 -7.18 13.26 -32.59
CA ASN A 554 -6.69 13.37 -31.20
C ASN A 554 -5.46 12.48 -30.96
N GLY A 555 -4.81 11.97 -32.02
CA GLY A 555 -3.71 11.00 -32.07
C GLY A 555 -2.76 10.99 -30.85
N PRO A 556 -1.92 9.94 -30.67
CA PRO A 556 -1.26 9.65 -29.40
C PRO A 556 -0.38 10.77 -28.89
#